data_e33edf61276c0859246b4bab8faaa02a
#
_entry.id   e33edf61276c0859246b4bab8faaa02a
#
_cell.length_a   1.000
_cell.length_b   1.000
_cell.length_c   1.000
_cell.angle_alpha   90.00
_cell.angle_beta   90.00
_cell.angle_gamma   90.00
#
_symmetry.space_group_name_H-M   'P 1'
#
loop_
_entity.id
_entity.type
_entity.pdbx_description
1 polymer ?
#
loop_
_entity_poly.entity_id
_entity_poly.type
_entity_poly.pdbx_seq_one_letter_code
_entity_poly.pdbx_strand_id
1 'polypeptide(L)'
;MALPKLNTSPSYECTIPSTGKKVSFRPYLVKEEKVLMMAMETQDQKQALRAIVDTIDACITSEGFQGKKLTTFDIEYLFTQIRSKSVGEVSTILLRCESCDAQNEYEIDISSVKVEAPNTENVIELSDGVSVEMRYPMYEHVSKVNFTGKEIEIGFAMVGACIQAVITGDERIEADEVSKTEINEFLESMTQGQFKKLADYLESLPALRHNAEYTCNKCGEENKQMLR
;
A
#
# COMPACT_ATOMS: atom_id res chain seq x y z
N MET A 1 30.00 -14.25 31.09
CA MET A 1 28.68 -13.73 31.55
C MET A 1 27.91 -13.26 30.32
N ALA A 2 26.70 -13.79 30.12
CA ALA A 2 25.83 -13.31 29.02
C ALA A 2 24.99 -12.14 29.54
N LEU A 3 24.83 -11.10 28.70
CA LEU A 3 23.94 -9.98 29.02
C LEU A 3 22.47 -10.47 29.09
N PRO A 4 21.64 -9.89 29.97
CA PRO A 4 20.23 -10.23 30.04
C PRO A 4 19.50 -9.85 28.75
N LYS A 5 18.59 -10.70 28.29
CA LYS A 5 17.69 -10.37 27.19
C LYS A 5 16.48 -9.63 27.74
N LEU A 6 16.17 -8.46 27.18
CA LEU A 6 15.00 -7.66 27.51
C LEU A 6 13.80 -8.24 26.73
N ASN A 7 13.03 -9.14 27.33
CA ASN A 7 12.06 -9.98 26.58
C ASN A 7 10.58 -9.62 26.79
N THR A 8 10.25 -8.55 27.52
CA THR A 8 8.86 -8.16 27.77
C THR A 8 8.44 -7.02 26.84
N SER A 9 8.03 -7.35 25.64
CA SER A 9 7.36 -6.37 24.78
C SER A 9 5.85 -6.45 25.02
N PRO A 10 5.15 -5.29 25.12
CA PRO A 10 3.70 -5.27 25.19
C PRO A 10 3.10 -5.88 23.91
N SER A 11 1.90 -6.47 24.03
CA SER A 11 1.14 -6.99 22.90
C SER A 11 -0.06 -6.09 22.63
N TYR A 12 -0.30 -5.82 21.37
CA TYR A 12 -1.41 -5.01 20.86
C TYR A 12 -2.22 -5.82 19.85
N GLU A 13 -3.44 -5.37 19.57
CA GLU A 13 -4.30 -5.99 18.56
C GLU A 13 -4.72 -4.98 17.51
N CYS A 14 -4.83 -5.43 16.28
CA CYS A 14 -5.45 -4.67 15.18
C CYS A 14 -6.23 -5.61 14.27
N THR A 15 -7.00 -5.02 13.35
CA THR A 15 -7.81 -5.76 12.38
C THR A 15 -7.27 -5.50 10.99
N ILE A 16 -6.94 -6.55 10.24
CA ILE A 16 -6.50 -6.46 8.85
C ILE A 16 -7.64 -5.91 8.00
N PRO A 17 -7.48 -4.78 7.31
CA PRO A 17 -8.58 -4.10 6.60
C PRO A 17 -9.24 -4.95 5.52
N SER A 18 -8.46 -5.69 4.70
CA SER A 18 -8.98 -6.47 3.59
C SER A 18 -9.80 -7.69 4.01
N THR A 19 -9.45 -8.31 5.15
CA THR A 19 -10.02 -9.60 5.57
C THR A 19 -10.91 -9.50 6.81
N GLY A 20 -10.83 -8.40 7.56
CA GLY A 20 -11.50 -8.25 8.86
C GLY A 20 -10.90 -9.15 9.97
N LYS A 21 -9.81 -9.85 9.69
CA LYS A 21 -9.18 -10.77 10.65
C LYS A 21 -8.40 -9.98 11.71
N LYS A 22 -8.61 -10.31 12.99
CA LYS A 22 -7.83 -9.76 14.10
C LYS A 22 -6.47 -10.43 14.18
N VAL A 23 -5.44 -9.63 14.40
CA VAL A 23 -4.07 -10.08 14.62
C VAL A 23 -3.47 -9.39 15.83
N SER A 24 -2.64 -10.11 16.57
CA SER A 24 -1.86 -9.57 17.68
C SER A 24 -0.44 -9.26 17.21
N PHE A 25 0.11 -8.16 17.70
CA PHE A 25 1.46 -7.73 17.32
C PHE A 25 2.21 -7.12 18.51
N ARG A 26 3.52 -7.10 18.39
CA ARG A 26 4.43 -6.37 19.29
C ARG A 26 5.09 -5.20 18.56
N PRO A 27 5.55 -4.18 19.27
CA PRO A 27 6.43 -3.17 18.69
C PRO A 27 7.68 -3.82 18.08
N TYR A 28 8.24 -3.21 17.05
CA TYR A 28 9.53 -3.64 16.53
C TYR A 28 10.67 -3.22 17.49
N LEU A 29 11.75 -3.97 17.46
CA LEU A 29 12.93 -3.74 18.28
C LEU A 29 14.01 -3.07 17.42
N VAL A 30 15.09 -2.61 18.05
CA VAL A 30 16.23 -1.99 17.36
C VAL A 30 16.81 -2.85 16.21
N LYS A 31 16.69 -4.17 16.31
CA LYS A 31 17.16 -5.07 15.23
C LYS A 31 16.32 -4.96 13.95
N GLU A 32 14.98 -4.84 14.07
CA GLU A 32 14.09 -4.62 12.94
C GLU A 32 14.24 -3.18 12.41
N GLU A 33 14.33 -2.19 13.29
CA GLU A 33 14.56 -0.79 12.92
C GLU A 33 15.84 -0.62 12.09
N LYS A 34 16.93 -1.27 12.50
CA LYS A 34 18.18 -1.25 11.73
C LYS A 34 18.01 -1.80 10.30
N VAL A 35 17.25 -2.88 10.13
CA VAL A 35 16.97 -3.45 8.81
C VAL A 35 16.16 -2.48 7.95
N LEU A 36 15.14 -1.84 8.54
CA LEU A 36 14.34 -0.82 7.86
C LEU A 36 15.19 0.38 7.42
N MET A 37 16.03 0.92 8.32
CA MET A 37 16.92 2.05 8.00
C MET A 37 17.88 1.70 6.86
N MET A 38 18.52 0.53 6.91
CA MET A 38 19.42 0.07 5.85
C MET A 38 18.71 -0.08 4.51
N ALA A 39 17.49 -0.61 4.50
CA ALA A 39 16.69 -0.74 3.29
C ALA A 39 16.29 0.62 2.70
N MET A 40 15.95 1.60 3.54
CA MET A 40 15.62 2.97 3.11
C MET A 40 16.82 3.72 2.50
N GLU A 41 18.04 3.48 3.00
CA GLU A 41 19.26 4.09 2.47
C GLU A 41 19.58 3.64 1.04
N THR A 42 19.14 2.44 0.62
CA THR A 42 19.40 1.92 -0.74
C THR A 42 18.62 2.64 -1.83
N GLN A 43 17.56 3.36 -1.50
CA GLN A 43 16.58 3.94 -2.43
C GLN A 43 15.94 2.90 -3.38
N ASP A 44 16.07 1.62 -3.08
CA ASP A 44 15.44 0.52 -3.82
C ASP A 44 14.06 0.22 -3.21
N GLN A 45 13.01 0.59 -3.95
CA GLN A 45 11.63 0.40 -3.50
C GLN A 45 11.28 -1.06 -3.21
N LYS A 46 11.87 -2.01 -3.95
CA LYS A 46 11.63 -3.45 -3.68
C LYS A 46 12.26 -3.91 -2.38
N GLN A 47 13.49 -3.45 -2.11
CA GLN A 47 14.17 -3.76 -0.85
C GLN A 47 13.44 -3.10 0.33
N ALA A 48 12.99 -1.86 0.18
CA ALA A 48 12.20 -1.17 1.19
C ALA A 48 10.89 -1.90 1.48
N LEU A 49 10.11 -2.26 0.45
CA LEU A 49 8.87 -3.00 0.60
C LEU A 49 9.09 -4.37 1.25
N ARG A 50 10.15 -5.08 0.85
CA ARG A 50 10.51 -6.36 1.46
C ARG A 50 10.85 -6.22 2.94
N ALA A 51 11.67 -5.22 3.31
CA ALA A 51 12.03 -4.97 4.70
C ALA A 51 10.82 -4.64 5.58
N ILE A 52 9.85 -3.90 5.02
CA ILE A 52 8.57 -3.60 5.69
C ILE A 52 7.80 -4.90 5.96
N VAL A 53 7.62 -5.76 4.95
CA VAL A 53 6.89 -7.03 5.09
C VAL A 53 7.61 -7.99 6.05
N ASP A 54 8.93 -8.12 5.95
CA ASP A 54 9.73 -8.94 6.87
C ASP A 54 9.63 -8.41 8.33
N THR A 55 9.52 -7.08 8.51
CA THR A 55 9.31 -6.48 9.83
C THR A 55 7.91 -6.77 10.36
N ILE A 56 6.88 -6.70 9.52
CA ILE A 56 5.51 -7.07 9.89
C ILE A 56 5.47 -8.54 10.33
N ASP A 57 6.04 -9.46 9.51
CA ASP A 57 6.12 -10.89 9.83
C ASP A 57 6.84 -11.16 11.18
N ALA A 58 7.90 -10.40 11.46
CA ALA A 58 8.63 -10.51 12.72
C ALA A 58 7.87 -9.96 13.95
N CYS A 59 6.96 -9.02 13.75
CA CYS A 59 6.21 -8.34 14.81
C CYS A 59 4.85 -8.97 15.08
N ILE A 60 4.18 -9.57 14.08
CA ILE A 60 2.91 -10.27 14.27
C ILE A 60 3.16 -11.56 15.06
N THR A 61 2.36 -11.76 16.11
CA THR A 61 2.46 -12.93 17.02
C THR A 61 1.36 -13.95 16.79
N SER A 62 0.36 -13.63 15.97
CA SER A 62 -0.73 -14.54 15.62
C SER A 62 -0.24 -15.71 14.76
N GLU A 63 -0.68 -16.92 15.06
CA GLU A 63 -0.31 -18.12 14.31
C GLU A 63 -0.86 -18.12 12.87
N GLY A 64 -0.06 -18.64 11.94
CA GLY A 64 -0.45 -18.80 10.53
C GLY A 64 -0.51 -17.50 9.74
N PHE A 65 0.01 -16.39 10.28
CA PHE A 65 0.13 -15.13 9.56
C PHE A 65 1.24 -15.21 8.49
N GLN A 66 0.99 -14.60 7.34
CA GLN A 66 1.92 -14.54 6.22
C GLN A 66 1.83 -13.16 5.56
N GLY A 67 2.79 -12.28 5.81
CA GLY A 67 2.83 -10.92 5.27
C GLY A 67 2.87 -10.86 3.74
N LYS A 68 3.43 -11.90 3.10
CA LYS A 68 3.48 -12.00 1.63
C LYS A 68 2.11 -12.15 0.95
N LYS A 69 1.08 -12.54 1.70
CA LYS A 69 -0.30 -12.67 1.20
C LYS A 69 -1.15 -11.42 1.46
N LEU A 70 -0.56 -10.36 1.97
CA LEU A 70 -1.26 -9.11 2.23
C LEU A 70 -1.41 -8.28 0.96
N THR A 71 -2.47 -7.48 0.94
CA THR A 71 -2.61 -6.38 0.00
C THR A 71 -1.66 -5.24 0.36
N THR A 72 -1.38 -4.35 -0.58
CA THR A 72 -0.49 -3.19 -0.31
C THR A 72 -1.03 -2.30 0.80
N PHE A 73 -2.32 -2.02 0.82
CA PHE A 73 -2.93 -1.21 1.87
C PHE A 73 -3.00 -1.90 3.25
N ASP A 74 -3.06 -3.24 3.30
CA ASP A 74 -2.90 -3.97 4.57
C ASP A 74 -1.48 -3.84 5.12
N ILE A 75 -0.48 -3.92 4.23
CA ILE A 75 0.93 -3.74 4.59
C ILE A 75 1.14 -2.32 5.16
N GLU A 76 0.65 -1.31 4.47
CA GLU A 76 0.74 0.08 4.92
C GLU A 76 0.06 0.28 6.29
N TYR A 77 -1.15 -0.25 6.44
CA TYR A 77 -1.91 -0.16 7.68
C TYR A 77 -1.21 -0.88 8.84
N LEU A 78 -0.83 -2.15 8.66
CA LEU A 78 -0.19 -2.93 9.72
C LEU A 78 1.16 -2.33 10.11
N PHE A 79 1.95 -1.88 9.14
CA PHE A 79 3.22 -1.22 9.42
C PHE A 79 3.01 0.09 10.20
N THR A 80 2.01 0.88 9.83
CA THR A 80 1.65 2.11 10.54
C THR A 80 1.24 1.83 11.98
N GLN A 81 0.42 0.78 12.22
CA GLN A 81 0.02 0.37 13.57
C GLN A 81 1.23 -0.10 14.40
N ILE A 82 2.12 -0.93 13.83
CA ILE A 82 3.33 -1.38 14.50
C ILE A 82 4.26 -0.19 14.80
N ARG A 83 4.46 0.70 13.84
CA ARG A 83 5.30 1.90 13.98
C ARG A 83 4.78 2.82 15.07
N SER A 84 3.47 3.06 15.14
CA SER A 84 2.87 3.91 16.17
C SER A 84 3.18 3.44 17.59
N LYS A 85 3.22 2.13 17.78
CA LYS A 85 3.54 1.52 19.10
C LYS A 85 5.03 1.34 19.35
N SER A 86 5.88 1.54 18.34
CA SER A 86 7.33 1.37 18.44
C SER A 86 8.07 2.68 18.68
N VAL A 87 7.70 3.74 17.95
CA VAL A 87 8.41 5.03 17.96
C VAL A 87 7.56 6.13 18.58
N GLY A 88 6.22 6.01 18.48
CA GLY A 88 5.26 6.99 18.98
C GLY A 88 4.08 7.15 18.04
N GLU A 89 2.96 7.60 18.59
CA GLU A 89 1.70 7.74 17.86
C GLU A 89 1.62 9.04 17.05
N VAL A 90 2.42 10.05 17.41
CA VAL A 90 2.47 11.34 16.72
C VAL A 90 3.70 11.41 15.81
N SER A 91 3.51 11.88 14.59
CA SER A 91 4.59 12.15 13.63
C SER A 91 4.46 13.59 13.13
N THR A 92 5.56 14.33 13.09
CA THR A 92 5.60 15.68 12.52
C THR A 92 6.04 15.59 11.06
N ILE A 93 5.26 16.18 10.17
CA ILE A 93 5.54 16.27 8.73
C ILE A 93 5.55 17.72 8.30
N LEU A 94 6.21 18.02 7.18
CA LEU A 94 6.26 19.35 6.60
C LEU A 94 5.28 19.42 5.42
N LEU A 95 4.26 20.27 5.53
CA LEU A 95 3.29 20.53 4.46
C LEU A 95 3.57 21.91 3.84
N ARG A 96 3.36 22.00 2.52
CA ARG A 96 3.51 23.25 1.80
C ARG A 96 2.18 23.95 1.66
N CYS A 97 2.17 25.25 1.95
CA CYS A 97 1.00 26.11 1.74
C CYS A 97 0.72 26.26 0.24
N GLU A 98 -0.52 26.04 -0.18
CA GLU A 98 -0.94 26.17 -1.58
C GLU A 98 -0.85 27.61 -2.10
N SER A 99 -0.98 28.63 -1.22
CA SER A 99 -0.96 30.04 -1.61
C SER A 99 0.43 30.67 -1.68
N CYS A 100 1.35 30.31 -0.75
CA CYS A 100 2.65 30.98 -0.64
C CYS A 100 3.86 30.04 -0.59
N ASP A 101 3.65 28.74 -0.80
CA ASP A 101 4.66 27.66 -0.83
C ASP A 101 5.52 27.55 0.46
N ALA A 102 5.10 28.22 1.54
CA ALA A 102 5.80 28.13 2.83
C ALA A 102 5.61 26.75 3.44
N GLN A 103 6.68 26.22 4.04
CA GLN A 103 6.63 24.96 4.80
C GLN A 103 6.02 25.21 6.18
N ASN A 104 5.11 24.32 6.58
CA ASN A 104 4.44 24.35 7.87
C ASN A 104 4.60 22.98 8.52
N GLU A 105 4.96 22.94 9.78
CA GLU A 105 4.95 21.72 10.57
C GLU A 105 3.50 21.31 10.87
N TYR A 106 3.19 20.05 10.63
CA TYR A 106 1.90 19.47 10.91
C TYR A 106 2.08 18.16 11.68
N GLU A 107 1.41 18.07 12.83
CA GLU A 107 1.42 16.85 13.65
C GLU A 107 0.25 15.95 13.23
N ILE A 108 0.57 14.71 12.90
CA ILE A 108 -0.41 13.67 12.57
C ILE A 108 -0.37 12.55 13.60
N ASP A 109 -1.52 12.20 14.16
CA ASP A 109 -1.69 10.96 14.92
C ASP A 109 -1.84 9.79 13.96
N ILE A 110 -0.72 9.08 13.74
CA ILE A 110 -0.65 7.93 12.83
C ILE A 110 -1.42 6.71 13.36
N SER A 111 -1.73 6.64 14.66
CA SER A 111 -2.53 5.56 15.23
C SER A 111 -4.01 5.65 14.85
N SER A 112 -4.47 6.86 14.55
CA SER A 112 -5.86 7.16 14.18
C SER A 112 -6.15 6.99 12.68
N VAL A 113 -5.12 6.85 11.84
CA VAL A 113 -5.25 6.72 10.38
C VAL A 113 -5.99 5.43 10.05
N LYS A 114 -7.00 5.54 9.19
CA LYS A 114 -7.84 4.42 8.76
C LYS A 114 -7.69 4.19 7.27
N VAL A 115 -7.92 2.94 6.88
CA VAL A 115 -8.06 2.61 5.46
C VAL A 115 -9.47 3.01 5.02
N GLU A 116 -9.55 3.92 4.08
CA GLU A 116 -10.79 4.24 3.38
C GLU A 116 -10.93 3.31 2.17
N ALA A 117 -11.99 2.50 2.17
CA ALA A 117 -12.29 1.59 1.08
C ALA A 117 -13.56 2.10 0.36
N PRO A 118 -13.42 2.74 -0.80
CA PRO A 118 -14.57 3.02 -1.64
C PRO A 118 -15.19 1.70 -2.12
N ASN A 119 -16.52 1.66 -2.18
CA ASN A 119 -17.23 0.50 -2.72
C ASN A 119 -17.11 0.52 -4.25
N THR A 120 -16.09 -0.13 -4.79
CA THR A 120 -15.81 -0.16 -6.22
C THR A 120 -16.11 -1.55 -6.76
N GLU A 121 -16.88 -1.61 -7.84
CA GLU A 121 -17.08 -2.86 -8.59
C GLU A 121 -15.73 -3.31 -9.17
N ASN A 122 -15.40 -4.57 -8.98
CA ASN A 122 -14.15 -5.13 -9.45
C ASN A 122 -14.22 -5.75 -10.85
N VAL A 123 -15.43 -5.85 -11.42
CA VAL A 123 -15.65 -6.30 -12.80
C VAL A 123 -15.90 -5.09 -13.69
N ILE A 124 -14.99 -4.87 -14.63
CA ILE A 124 -14.96 -3.71 -15.51
C ILE A 124 -15.28 -4.15 -16.93
N GLU A 125 -16.40 -3.70 -17.47
CA GLU A 125 -16.76 -3.93 -18.87
C GLU A 125 -15.91 -3.05 -19.80
N LEU A 126 -15.20 -3.68 -20.72
CA LEU A 126 -14.36 -3.00 -21.71
C LEU A 126 -15.10 -2.79 -23.03
N SER A 127 -15.82 -3.82 -23.49
CA SER A 127 -16.66 -3.82 -24.70
C SER A 127 -17.70 -4.92 -24.62
N ASP A 128 -18.64 -4.98 -25.60
CA ASP A 128 -19.66 -6.00 -25.63
C ASP A 128 -19.05 -7.42 -25.55
N GLY A 129 -19.37 -8.10 -24.45
CA GLY A 129 -18.92 -9.47 -24.19
C GLY A 129 -17.48 -9.64 -23.70
N VAL A 130 -16.77 -8.52 -23.42
CA VAL A 130 -15.42 -8.59 -22.80
C VAL A 130 -15.37 -7.76 -21.54
N SER A 131 -15.10 -8.41 -20.42
CA SER A 131 -14.93 -7.78 -19.10
C SER A 131 -13.64 -8.21 -18.45
N VAL A 132 -13.08 -7.35 -17.60
CA VAL A 132 -11.89 -7.65 -16.79
C VAL A 132 -12.31 -7.63 -15.33
N GLU A 133 -12.03 -8.73 -14.64
CA GLU A 133 -12.13 -8.76 -13.19
C GLU A 133 -10.82 -8.35 -12.58
N MET A 134 -10.86 -7.33 -11.72
CA MET A 134 -9.71 -6.76 -11.04
C MET A 134 -9.59 -7.31 -9.61
N ARG A 135 -8.36 -7.41 -9.13
CA ARG A 135 -8.05 -7.76 -7.73
C ARG A 135 -7.27 -6.64 -7.06
N TYR A 136 -7.27 -6.65 -5.73
CA TYR A 136 -6.38 -5.78 -4.98
C TYR A 136 -4.91 -6.11 -5.25
N PRO A 137 -4.01 -5.11 -5.32
CA PRO A 137 -2.59 -5.33 -5.49
C PRO A 137 -2.02 -6.06 -4.27
N MET A 138 -1.66 -7.34 -4.44
CA MET A 138 -1.04 -8.14 -3.39
C MET A 138 0.48 -8.04 -3.47
N TYR A 139 1.16 -8.15 -2.33
CA TYR A 139 2.63 -8.12 -2.26
C TYR A 139 3.29 -9.04 -3.29
N GLU A 140 2.80 -10.26 -3.43
CA GLU A 140 3.39 -11.25 -4.35
C GLU A 140 3.34 -10.84 -5.84
N HIS A 141 2.38 -10.01 -6.23
CA HIS A 141 2.26 -9.47 -7.58
C HIS A 141 3.09 -8.19 -7.73
N VAL A 142 2.94 -7.26 -6.79
CA VAL A 142 3.61 -5.96 -6.81
C VAL A 142 5.13 -6.10 -6.67
N SER A 143 5.62 -7.04 -5.87
CA SER A 143 7.06 -7.32 -5.74
C SER A 143 7.75 -7.73 -7.04
N LYS A 144 6.99 -8.21 -8.04
CA LYS A 144 7.48 -8.56 -9.38
C LYS A 144 7.51 -7.36 -10.35
N VAL A 145 6.88 -6.24 -10.00
CA VAL A 145 6.87 -5.01 -10.82
C VAL A 145 8.25 -4.37 -10.79
N ASN A 146 8.71 -3.87 -11.94
CA ASN A 146 9.96 -3.11 -12.01
C ASN A 146 9.67 -1.61 -11.80
N PHE A 147 10.06 -1.09 -10.64
CA PHE A 147 9.87 0.32 -10.28
C PHE A 147 10.99 1.26 -10.76
N THR A 148 12.00 0.74 -11.47
CA THR A 148 13.11 1.56 -12.00
C THR A 148 12.87 2.01 -13.45
N GLY A 149 11.73 1.63 -14.06
CA GLY A 149 11.32 1.99 -15.40
C GLY A 149 10.73 3.40 -15.49
N LYS A 150 10.23 3.74 -16.68
CA LYS A 150 9.45 4.97 -16.87
C LYS A 150 8.11 4.85 -16.15
N GLU A 151 7.58 5.98 -15.69
CA GLU A 151 6.31 6.05 -14.97
C GLU A 151 5.16 5.33 -15.70
N ILE A 152 5.10 5.50 -17.02
CA ILE A 152 4.10 4.81 -17.85
C ILE A 152 4.26 3.29 -17.84
N GLU A 153 5.50 2.78 -17.87
CA GLU A 153 5.79 1.34 -17.81
C GLU A 153 5.41 0.74 -16.45
N ILE A 154 5.65 1.51 -15.38
CA ILE A 154 5.24 1.15 -14.02
C ILE A 154 3.72 1.09 -13.94
N GLY A 155 3.01 2.09 -14.48
CA GLY A 155 1.56 2.14 -14.52
C GLY A 155 0.95 0.92 -15.24
N PHE A 156 1.46 0.59 -16.43
CA PHE A 156 1.05 -0.61 -17.16
C PHE A 156 1.28 -1.91 -16.36
N ALA A 157 2.47 -2.04 -15.76
CA ALA A 157 2.80 -3.22 -14.96
C ALA A 157 1.92 -3.33 -13.69
N MET A 158 1.54 -2.21 -13.09
CA MET A 158 0.64 -2.18 -11.93
C MET A 158 -0.80 -2.58 -12.33
N VAL A 159 -1.32 -2.05 -13.44
CA VAL A 159 -2.62 -2.47 -13.99
C VAL A 159 -2.61 -3.98 -14.24
N GLY A 160 -1.59 -4.50 -14.95
CA GLY A 160 -1.46 -5.93 -15.22
C GLY A 160 -1.38 -6.80 -13.97
N ALA A 161 -0.70 -6.33 -12.91
CA ALA A 161 -0.62 -7.03 -11.63
C ALA A 161 -1.97 -7.12 -10.89
N CYS A 162 -2.88 -6.20 -11.19
CA CYS A 162 -4.22 -6.14 -10.59
C CYS A 162 -5.29 -6.87 -11.41
N ILE A 163 -5.00 -7.39 -12.59
CA ILE A 163 -5.94 -8.24 -13.33
C ILE A 163 -6.03 -9.60 -12.63
N GLN A 164 -7.26 -10.01 -12.30
CA GLN A 164 -7.54 -11.34 -11.78
C GLN A 164 -7.91 -12.29 -12.91
N ALA A 165 -8.88 -11.90 -13.75
CA ALA A 165 -9.32 -12.68 -14.88
C ALA A 165 -9.82 -11.80 -16.02
N VAL A 166 -9.77 -12.32 -17.24
CA VAL A 166 -10.44 -11.77 -18.42
C VAL A 166 -11.65 -12.66 -18.73
N ILE A 167 -12.81 -12.06 -18.86
CA ILE A 167 -14.09 -12.77 -19.12
C ILE A 167 -14.53 -12.42 -20.54
N THR A 168 -14.70 -13.44 -21.38
CA THR A 168 -15.10 -13.29 -22.78
C THR A 168 -16.28 -14.21 -23.06
N GLY A 169 -17.49 -13.68 -23.10
CA GLY A 169 -18.71 -14.49 -23.19
C GLY A 169 -18.81 -15.45 -22.00
N ASP A 170 -18.78 -16.76 -22.28
CA ASP A 170 -18.85 -17.83 -21.26
C ASP A 170 -17.45 -18.30 -20.77
N GLU A 171 -16.37 -17.79 -21.36
CA GLU A 171 -15.01 -18.14 -20.98
C GLU A 171 -14.45 -17.20 -19.95
N ARG A 172 -13.75 -17.76 -18.94
CA ARG A 172 -13.02 -17.05 -17.92
C ARG A 172 -11.54 -17.48 -17.96
N ILE A 173 -10.66 -16.53 -18.24
CA ILE A 173 -9.21 -16.76 -18.35
C ILE A 173 -8.55 -16.13 -17.12
N GLU A 174 -7.96 -16.96 -16.25
CA GLU A 174 -7.27 -16.48 -15.05
C GLU A 174 -5.92 -15.86 -15.43
N ALA A 175 -5.64 -14.66 -14.92
CA ALA A 175 -4.39 -13.94 -15.21
C ALA A 175 -3.14 -14.69 -14.71
N ASP A 176 -3.28 -15.55 -13.70
CA ASP A 176 -2.18 -16.35 -13.16
C ASP A 176 -1.85 -17.56 -14.03
N GLU A 177 -2.71 -17.92 -14.99
CA GLU A 177 -2.52 -19.03 -15.95
C GLU A 177 -1.89 -18.57 -17.28
N VAL A 178 -1.82 -17.25 -17.51
CA VAL A 178 -1.22 -16.66 -18.71
C VAL A 178 0.12 -16.01 -18.43
N SER A 179 0.94 -15.86 -19.45
CA SER A 179 2.26 -15.23 -19.30
C SER A 179 2.15 -13.72 -19.15
N LYS A 180 3.19 -13.12 -18.55
CA LYS A 180 3.32 -11.66 -18.47
C LYS A 180 3.28 -10.99 -19.86
N THR A 181 3.80 -11.65 -20.88
CA THR A 181 3.81 -11.14 -22.25
C THR A 181 2.40 -11.06 -22.79
N GLU A 182 1.58 -12.09 -22.59
CA GLU A 182 0.18 -12.11 -23.04
C GLU A 182 -0.66 -11.04 -22.32
N ILE A 183 -0.44 -10.82 -21.01
CA ILE A 183 -1.09 -9.71 -20.27
C ILE A 183 -0.68 -8.36 -20.87
N ASN A 184 0.59 -8.15 -21.17
CA ASN A 184 1.05 -6.91 -21.77
C ASN A 184 0.47 -6.69 -23.18
N GLU A 185 0.47 -7.72 -24.03
CA GLU A 185 -0.14 -7.67 -25.36
C GLU A 185 -1.65 -7.37 -25.28
N PHE A 186 -2.35 -7.96 -24.31
CA PHE A 186 -3.75 -7.65 -24.04
C PHE A 186 -3.96 -6.18 -23.66
N LEU A 187 -3.14 -5.64 -22.74
CA LEU A 187 -3.21 -4.22 -22.35
C LEU A 187 -2.88 -3.28 -23.51
N GLU A 188 -1.86 -3.60 -24.32
CA GLU A 188 -1.46 -2.81 -25.49
C GLU A 188 -2.50 -2.85 -26.64
N SER A 189 -3.36 -3.86 -26.67
CA SER A 189 -4.46 -3.95 -27.64
C SER A 189 -5.66 -3.05 -27.30
N MET A 190 -5.69 -2.50 -26.09
CA MET A 190 -6.79 -1.65 -25.62
C MET A 190 -6.77 -0.25 -26.24
N THR A 191 -7.95 0.31 -26.42
CA THR A 191 -8.07 1.75 -26.63
C THR A 191 -7.72 2.51 -25.36
N GLN A 192 -7.35 3.79 -25.49
CA GLN A 192 -7.07 4.64 -24.35
C GLN A 192 -8.22 4.69 -23.34
N GLY A 193 -9.48 4.70 -23.82
CA GLY A 193 -10.66 4.72 -22.95
C GLY A 193 -10.84 3.42 -22.15
N GLN A 194 -10.53 2.27 -22.76
CA GLN A 194 -10.56 0.97 -22.07
C GLN A 194 -9.48 0.87 -21.01
N PHE A 195 -8.25 1.22 -21.36
CA PHE A 195 -7.14 1.23 -20.38
C PHE A 195 -7.40 2.19 -19.21
N LYS A 196 -7.98 3.38 -19.51
CA LYS A 196 -8.34 4.34 -18.47
C LYS A 196 -9.30 3.74 -17.44
N LYS A 197 -10.31 2.96 -17.85
CA LYS A 197 -11.23 2.32 -16.89
C LYS A 197 -10.50 1.43 -15.88
N LEU A 198 -9.46 0.69 -16.34
CA LEU A 198 -8.65 -0.14 -15.46
C LEU A 198 -7.73 0.71 -14.56
N ALA A 199 -7.18 1.80 -15.08
CA ALA A 199 -6.37 2.74 -14.31
C ALA A 199 -7.20 3.45 -13.22
N ASP A 200 -8.43 3.86 -13.55
CA ASP A 200 -9.36 4.48 -12.60
C ASP A 200 -9.70 3.53 -11.43
N TYR A 201 -9.73 2.21 -11.68
CA TYR A 201 -9.86 1.22 -10.60
C TYR A 201 -8.69 1.29 -9.62
N LEU A 202 -7.44 1.43 -10.11
CA LEU A 202 -6.26 1.57 -9.25
C LEU A 202 -6.31 2.84 -8.39
N GLU A 203 -6.85 3.93 -8.92
CA GLU A 203 -7.01 5.17 -8.17
C GLU A 203 -8.09 5.06 -7.08
N SER A 204 -9.07 4.17 -7.29
CA SER A 204 -10.16 3.89 -6.35
C SER A 204 -9.82 2.85 -5.28
N LEU A 205 -8.61 2.29 -5.28
CA LEU A 205 -8.22 1.28 -4.30
C LEU A 205 -8.29 1.80 -2.86
N PRO A 206 -8.55 0.91 -1.90
CA PRO A 206 -8.41 1.24 -0.50
C PRO A 206 -7.02 1.80 -0.20
N ALA A 207 -6.96 2.90 0.53
CA ALA A 207 -5.71 3.54 0.91
C ALA A 207 -5.81 4.16 2.31
N LEU A 208 -4.67 4.30 2.98
CA LEU A 208 -4.59 5.12 4.16
C LEU A 208 -4.74 6.57 3.72
N ARG A 209 -5.71 7.27 4.32
CA ARG A 209 -5.95 8.68 4.03
C ARG A 209 -6.08 9.48 5.31
N HIS A 210 -5.54 10.68 5.27
CA HIS A 210 -5.70 11.65 6.34
C HIS A 210 -5.91 13.04 5.74
N ASN A 211 -6.96 13.72 6.18
CA ASN A 211 -7.23 15.10 5.79
C ASN A 211 -6.50 16.03 6.75
N ALA A 212 -5.40 16.62 6.27
CA ALA A 212 -4.65 17.61 7.01
C ALA A 212 -5.29 19.00 6.82
N GLU A 213 -5.80 19.59 7.91
CA GLU A 213 -6.32 20.95 7.94
C GLU A 213 -5.39 21.80 8.81
N TYR A 214 -4.83 22.87 8.25
CA TYR A 214 -3.91 23.73 8.97
C TYR A 214 -3.93 25.17 8.43
N THR A 215 -3.60 26.12 9.29
CA THR A 215 -3.43 27.53 8.92
C THR A 215 -1.95 27.81 8.66
N CYS A 216 -1.63 28.41 7.52
CA CYS A 216 -0.25 28.74 7.17
C CYS A 216 0.35 29.76 8.14
N ASN A 217 1.50 29.44 8.71
CA ASN A 217 2.22 30.30 9.65
C ASN A 217 2.75 31.59 9.00
N LYS A 218 2.89 31.63 7.65
CA LYS A 218 3.44 32.77 6.93
C LYS A 218 2.37 33.73 6.38
N CYS A 219 1.32 33.22 5.75
CA CYS A 219 0.32 34.04 5.08
C CYS A 219 -1.07 34.00 5.74
N GLY A 220 -1.30 33.11 6.72
CA GLY A 220 -2.57 32.97 7.40
C GLY A 220 -3.65 32.23 6.62
N GLU A 221 -3.33 31.67 5.44
CA GLU A 221 -4.27 30.92 4.61
C GLU A 221 -4.63 29.59 5.27
N GLU A 222 -5.92 29.23 5.20
CA GLU A 222 -6.42 27.90 5.60
C GLU A 222 -6.17 26.92 4.49
N ASN A 223 -5.46 25.83 4.78
CA ASN A 223 -5.11 24.77 3.83
C ASN A 223 -5.80 23.47 4.21
N LYS A 224 -6.26 22.74 3.18
CA LYS A 224 -6.82 21.38 3.31
C LYS A 224 -6.14 20.48 2.31
N GLN A 225 -5.32 19.57 2.80
CA GLN A 225 -4.55 18.64 1.95
C GLN A 225 -4.87 17.22 2.34
N MET A 226 -5.16 16.37 1.32
CA MET A 226 -5.32 14.95 1.53
C MET A 226 -3.95 14.27 1.46
N LEU A 227 -3.53 13.68 2.57
CA LEU A 227 -2.34 12.85 2.67
C LEU A 227 -2.72 11.40 2.35
N ARG A 228 -1.85 10.73 1.61
CA ARG A 228 -2.00 9.33 1.20
C ARG A 228 -0.69 8.58 1.42
#